data_c197a953a849ce13b750f7acd9b741ee
#
_entry.id   c197a953a849ce13b750f7acd9b741ee
#
_cell.length_a   1.000
_cell.length_b   1.000
_cell.length_c   1.000
_cell.angle_alpha   90.00
_cell.angle_beta   90.00
_cell.angle_gamma   90.00
#
_symmetry.space_group_name_H-M   'P 1'
#
loop_
_entity.id
_entity.type
_entity.pdbx_description
1 polymer ?
#
loop_
_entity_poly.entity_id
_entity_poly.type
_entity_poly.pdbx_seq_one_letter_code
_entity_poly.pdbx_strand_id
1 'polypeptide(L)'
;MDAIELAVKKGLTISCDINYRKNLWGYGLQPRDVLYRMMQYSDIIFGDQNEWEVASGERHIPFEALDADYEMDREAYLAYFRRMHQFFPKCKKMVMAVRNQIASSHHTLTGVLYDTQTDTLYTTKIYDIQPIIDPMGVGDAFIAA
;
A
#
# COMPACT_ATOMS: atom_id res chain seq x y z
N MET A 1 14.12 -5.28 14.80
CA MET A 1 14.09 -3.81 14.96
C MET A 1 15.49 -3.23 14.93
N ASP A 2 16.49 -3.84 15.52
CA ASP A 2 17.87 -3.32 15.59
C ASP A 2 18.48 -2.96 14.22
N ALA A 3 18.22 -3.76 13.19
CA ALA A 3 18.69 -3.47 11.83
C ALA A 3 18.07 -2.18 11.24
N ILE A 4 16.78 -1.95 11.47
CA ILE A 4 16.07 -0.73 11.01
C ILE A 4 16.61 0.49 11.74
N GLU A 5 16.79 0.39 13.06
CA GLU A 5 17.31 1.48 13.88
C GLU A 5 18.77 1.82 13.50
N LEU A 6 19.57 0.82 13.16
CA LEU A 6 20.93 1.03 12.66
C LEU A 6 20.92 1.71 11.28
N ALA A 7 20.00 1.30 10.38
CA ALA A 7 19.85 1.91 9.07
C ALA A 7 19.46 3.40 9.20
N VAL A 8 18.52 3.71 10.10
CA VAL A 8 18.15 5.11 10.41
C VAL A 8 19.36 5.91 10.89
N LYS A 9 20.12 5.36 11.86
CA LYS A 9 21.34 6.03 12.38
C LYS A 9 22.39 6.27 11.32
N LYS A 10 22.43 5.44 10.28
CA LYS A 10 23.32 5.59 9.12
C LYS A 10 22.77 6.49 8.02
N GLY A 11 21.60 7.07 8.18
CA GLY A 11 20.95 7.93 7.19
C GLY A 11 20.51 7.22 5.92
N LEU A 12 20.26 5.91 6.00
CA LEU A 12 19.77 5.15 4.85
C LEU A 12 18.28 5.42 4.61
N THR A 13 17.89 5.43 3.35
CA THR A 13 16.47 5.42 2.96
C THR A 13 15.88 4.04 3.23
N ILE A 14 14.77 4.00 3.95
CA ILE A 14 14.09 2.76 4.30
C ILE A 14 12.80 2.65 3.50
N SER A 15 12.71 1.57 2.72
CA SER A 15 11.52 1.18 2.00
C SER A 15 10.87 -0.02 2.70
N CYS A 16 9.57 0.02 2.89
CA CYS A 16 8.79 -1.04 3.52
C CYS A 16 7.64 -1.46 2.59
N ASP A 17 7.62 -2.72 2.21
CA ASP A 17 6.43 -3.38 1.70
C ASP A 17 5.70 -4.00 2.89
N ILE A 18 4.43 -3.64 3.10
CA ILE A 18 3.63 -4.14 4.23
C ILE A 18 3.48 -5.65 4.13
N ASN A 19 3.20 -6.16 2.95
CA ASN A 19 3.21 -7.59 2.59
C ASN A 19 2.54 -8.49 3.63
N TYR A 20 1.36 -8.09 4.08
CA TYR A 20 0.62 -8.82 5.11
C TYR A 20 0.15 -10.19 4.60
N ARG A 21 0.45 -11.24 5.35
CA ARG A 21 0.04 -12.62 5.09
C ARG A 21 -0.64 -13.20 6.32
N LYS A 22 -1.97 -13.19 6.35
CA LYS A 22 -2.81 -13.60 7.50
C LYS A 22 -2.32 -14.89 8.18
N ASN A 23 -1.92 -15.89 7.41
CA ASN A 23 -1.55 -17.20 7.92
C ASN A 23 -0.16 -17.27 8.58
N LEU A 24 0.65 -16.21 8.49
CA LEU A 24 2.01 -16.18 9.07
C LEU A 24 2.06 -15.59 10.47
N TRP A 25 0.95 -15.09 11.02
CA TRP A 25 0.90 -14.38 12.29
C TRP A 25 0.45 -15.24 13.48
N GLY A 26 0.59 -16.59 13.37
CA GLY A 26 0.20 -17.55 14.41
C GLY A 26 1.12 -17.63 15.63
N TYR A 27 2.14 -16.77 15.75
CA TYR A 27 3.16 -16.82 16.81
C TYR A 27 2.90 -15.86 17.98
N GLY A 28 1.70 -15.35 18.12
CA GLY A 28 1.23 -14.60 19.30
C GLY A 28 1.40 -13.07 19.25
N LEU A 29 2.02 -12.50 18.21
CA LEU A 29 2.06 -11.05 18.00
C LEU A 29 0.89 -10.60 17.12
N GLN A 30 0.38 -9.40 17.38
CA GLN A 30 -0.59 -8.79 16.51
C GLN A 30 0.12 -8.17 15.30
N PRO A 31 -0.37 -8.42 14.07
CA PRO A 31 0.23 -7.85 12.86
C PRO A 31 0.43 -6.34 12.96
N ARG A 32 -0.60 -5.63 13.43
CA ARG A 32 -0.56 -4.18 13.57
C ARG A 32 0.61 -3.69 14.42
N ASP A 33 0.88 -4.32 15.56
CA ASP A 33 1.92 -3.84 16.48
C ASP A 33 3.32 -3.88 15.83
N VAL A 34 3.57 -4.88 14.98
CA VAL A 34 4.84 -5.02 14.27
C VAL A 34 4.89 -4.12 13.04
N LEU A 35 3.87 -4.21 12.18
CA LEU A 35 3.83 -3.48 10.91
C LEU A 35 3.80 -1.97 11.13
N TYR A 36 2.94 -1.49 12.04
CA TYR A 36 2.87 -0.07 12.40
C TYR A 36 4.23 0.47 12.85
N ARG A 37 4.93 -0.29 13.71
CA ARG A 37 6.25 0.09 14.18
C ARG A 37 7.29 0.13 13.06
N MET A 38 7.25 -0.82 12.12
CA MET A 38 8.14 -0.81 10.94
C MET A 38 7.86 0.40 10.05
N MET A 39 6.59 0.71 9.80
CA MET A 39 6.18 1.82 8.96
C MET A 39 6.61 3.18 9.55
N GLN A 40 6.65 3.34 10.88
CA GLN A 40 7.12 4.57 11.52
C GLN A 40 8.59 4.92 11.20
N TYR A 41 9.41 3.92 10.84
CA TYR A 41 10.81 4.13 10.44
C TYR A 41 11.00 4.29 8.93
N SER A 42 9.95 4.08 8.14
CA SER A 42 10.08 3.99 6.69
C SER A 42 9.94 5.34 6.00
N ASP A 43 10.77 5.57 5.00
CA ASP A 43 10.71 6.74 4.11
C ASP A 43 9.76 6.49 2.93
N ILE A 44 9.59 5.22 2.52
CA ILE A 44 8.69 4.80 1.46
C ILE A 44 7.90 3.59 1.97
N ILE A 45 6.57 3.60 1.79
CA ILE A 45 5.71 2.52 2.22
C ILE A 45 4.85 2.06 1.03
N PHE A 46 4.85 0.74 0.79
CA PHE A 46 4.03 0.07 -0.20
C PHE A 46 3.02 -0.83 0.47
N GLY A 47 1.85 -0.99 -0.14
CA GLY A 47 0.84 -1.95 0.26
C GLY A 47 -0.42 -1.85 -0.57
N ASP A 48 -1.28 -2.86 -0.49
CA ASP A 48 -2.64 -2.77 -0.99
C ASP A 48 -3.57 -2.13 0.06
N GLN A 49 -4.83 -1.91 -0.30
CA GLN A 49 -5.82 -1.27 0.57
C GLN A 49 -6.00 -2.01 1.91
N ASN A 50 -6.08 -3.35 1.87
CA ASN A 50 -6.26 -4.16 3.07
C ASN A 50 -5.01 -4.16 3.96
N GLU A 51 -3.84 -4.17 3.35
CA GLU A 51 -2.56 -4.12 4.05
C GLU A 51 -2.39 -2.81 4.81
N TRP A 52 -2.73 -1.68 4.18
CA TRP A 52 -2.74 -0.38 4.84
C TRP A 52 -3.72 -0.35 6.02
N GLU A 53 -4.92 -0.95 5.87
CA GLU A 53 -5.89 -1.03 6.97
C GLU A 53 -5.37 -1.88 8.13
N VAL A 54 -4.83 -3.07 7.85
CA VAL A 54 -4.25 -3.96 8.89
C VAL A 54 -3.12 -3.28 9.63
N ALA A 55 -2.23 -2.58 8.93
CA ALA A 55 -1.06 -1.97 9.52
C ALA A 55 -1.38 -0.68 10.30
N SER A 56 -2.27 0.17 9.78
CA SER A 56 -2.61 1.45 10.42
C SER A 56 -3.77 1.36 11.40
N GLY A 57 -4.71 0.46 11.16
CA GLY A 57 -6.00 0.40 11.83
C GLY A 57 -7.03 1.40 11.30
N GLU A 58 -6.69 2.17 10.27
CA GLU A 58 -7.61 3.07 9.57
C GLU A 58 -8.29 2.33 8.43
N ARG A 59 -9.62 2.46 8.34
CA ARG A 59 -10.37 1.85 7.26
C ARG A 59 -9.93 2.42 5.91
N HIS A 60 -9.69 1.53 4.97
CA HIS A 60 -9.45 1.92 3.59
C HIS A 60 -10.70 2.54 2.96
N ILE A 61 -10.51 3.24 1.85
CA ILE A 61 -11.61 3.78 1.06
C ILE A 61 -12.36 2.59 0.45
N PRO A 62 -13.67 2.47 0.67
CA PRO A 62 -14.46 1.46 -0.01
C PRO A 62 -14.31 1.62 -1.51
N PHE A 63 -13.90 0.56 -2.17
CA PHE A 63 -13.71 0.54 -3.60
C PHE A 63 -14.33 -0.74 -4.16
N GLU A 64 -15.47 -0.57 -4.79
CA GLU A 64 -16.18 -1.64 -5.49
C GLU A 64 -16.50 -1.11 -6.87
N ALA A 65 -15.67 -1.44 -7.85
CA ALA A 65 -15.98 -1.22 -9.25
C ALA A 65 -16.47 -2.52 -9.87
N LEU A 66 -17.56 -2.44 -10.59
CA LEU A 66 -18.18 -3.63 -11.22
C LEU A 66 -17.61 -3.89 -12.63
N ASP A 67 -16.90 -2.93 -13.21
CA ASP A 67 -16.33 -2.98 -14.56
C ASP A 67 -14.94 -2.34 -14.60
N ALA A 68 -14.33 -2.30 -15.79
CA ALA A 68 -13.02 -1.71 -16.00
C ALA A 68 -13.07 -0.18 -16.23
N ASP A 69 -14.25 0.36 -16.51
CA ASP A 69 -14.48 1.77 -16.85
C ASP A 69 -14.94 2.56 -15.60
N TYR A 70 -14.09 2.62 -14.59
CA TYR A 70 -14.36 3.39 -13.38
C TYR A 70 -13.43 4.59 -13.24
N GLU A 71 -13.90 5.62 -12.56
CA GLU A 71 -13.05 6.73 -12.16
C GLU A 71 -12.68 6.62 -10.67
N MET A 72 -11.41 6.83 -10.37
CA MET A 72 -10.95 6.89 -8.98
C MET A 72 -11.36 8.20 -8.33
N ASP A 73 -11.93 8.14 -7.13
CA ASP A 73 -12.17 9.31 -6.30
C ASP A 73 -10.83 9.85 -5.74
N ARG A 74 -10.16 10.68 -6.54
CA ARG A 74 -8.84 11.25 -6.21
C ARG A 74 -8.87 12.07 -4.91
N GLU A 75 -9.97 12.77 -4.64
CA GLU A 75 -10.15 13.58 -3.44
C GLU A 75 -10.21 12.69 -2.20
N ALA A 76 -10.96 11.60 -2.25
CA ALA A 76 -11.04 10.63 -1.16
C ALA A 76 -9.67 9.98 -0.88
N TYR A 77 -8.93 9.59 -1.93
CA TYR A 77 -7.58 9.03 -1.77
C TYR A 77 -6.59 10.05 -1.21
N LEU A 78 -6.63 11.29 -1.67
CA LEU A 78 -5.79 12.37 -1.14
C LEU A 78 -6.07 12.61 0.35
N ALA A 79 -7.34 12.70 0.72
CA ALA A 79 -7.76 12.85 2.12
C ALA A 79 -7.34 11.65 2.98
N TYR A 80 -7.43 10.43 2.45
CA TYR A 80 -6.96 9.21 3.11
C TYR A 80 -5.45 9.26 3.39
N PHE A 81 -4.64 9.54 2.38
CA PHE A 81 -3.18 9.58 2.54
C PHE A 81 -2.70 10.72 3.45
N ARG A 82 -3.37 11.87 3.43
CA ARG A 82 -3.10 12.95 4.40
C ARG A 82 -3.33 12.49 5.84
N ARG A 83 -4.38 11.69 6.11
CA ARG A 83 -4.58 11.06 7.42
C ARG A 83 -3.48 10.05 7.74
N MET A 84 -3.11 9.19 6.78
CA MET A 84 -2.02 8.22 6.95
C MET A 84 -0.69 8.91 7.28
N HIS A 85 -0.41 10.05 6.66
CA HIS A 85 0.80 10.81 6.93
C HIS A 85 0.88 11.33 8.38
N GLN A 86 -0.26 11.55 9.04
CA GLN A 86 -0.28 11.91 10.47
C GLN A 86 0.23 10.77 11.36
N PHE A 87 -0.02 9.51 10.97
CA PHE A 87 0.49 8.33 11.68
C PHE A 87 1.95 8.03 11.34
N PHE A 88 2.37 8.34 10.12
CA PHE A 88 3.71 8.03 9.60
C PHE A 88 4.42 9.29 9.09
N PRO A 89 4.75 10.25 9.97
CA PRO A 89 5.24 11.58 9.55
C PRO A 89 6.63 11.56 8.90
N LYS A 90 7.40 10.48 9.09
CA LYS A 90 8.69 10.29 8.42
C LYS A 90 8.53 9.88 6.95
N CYS A 91 7.40 9.29 6.60
CA CYS A 91 7.18 8.75 5.27
C CYS A 91 7.10 9.86 4.23
N LYS A 92 7.91 9.76 3.19
CA LYS A 92 7.97 10.71 2.06
C LYS A 92 7.09 10.28 0.90
N LYS A 93 6.93 8.96 0.70
CA LYS A 93 6.12 8.41 -0.38
C LYS A 93 5.27 7.24 0.12
N MET A 94 3.99 7.34 -0.10
CA MET A 94 3.02 6.28 0.22
C MET A 94 2.46 5.74 -1.08
N VAL A 95 2.60 4.44 -1.30
CA VAL A 95 2.20 3.77 -2.54
C VAL A 95 1.15 2.73 -2.24
N MET A 96 0.08 2.74 -3.02
CA MET A 96 -1.01 1.79 -2.88
C MET A 96 -1.35 1.15 -4.23
N ALA A 97 -1.41 -0.18 -4.23
CA ALA A 97 -2.00 -0.93 -5.33
C ALA A 97 -3.51 -1.03 -5.10
N VAL A 98 -4.28 -0.44 -5.99
CA VAL A 98 -5.74 -0.54 -5.99
C VAL A 98 -6.15 -1.60 -6.99
N ARG A 99 -6.57 -2.74 -6.46
CA ARG A 99 -7.02 -3.88 -7.27
C ARG A 99 -8.54 -4.01 -7.19
N ASN A 100 -9.18 -4.02 -8.34
CA ASN A 100 -10.58 -4.34 -8.49
C ASN A 100 -10.71 -5.76 -9.08
N GLN A 101 -11.43 -6.62 -8.40
CA GLN A 101 -11.68 -7.99 -8.84
C GLN A 101 -13.08 -8.06 -9.48
N ILE A 102 -13.11 -8.08 -10.81
CA ILE A 102 -14.35 -8.22 -11.60
C ILE A 102 -14.79 -9.69 -11.62
N ALA A 103 -13.83 -10.58 -11.86
CA ALA A 103 -14.02 -12.05 -11.83
C ALA A 103 -12.72 -12.72 -11.36
N SER A 104 -12.75 -14.03 -11.14
CA SER A 104 -11.55 -14.79 -10.72
C SER A 104 -10.40 -14.70 -11.72
N SER A 105 -10.70 -14.54 -13.01
CA SER A 105 -9.73 -14.41 -14.10
C SER A 105 -9.66 -13.01 -14.71
N HIS A 106 -10.34 -12.01 -14.10
CA HIS A 106 -10.43 -10.65 -14.62
C HIS A 106 -10.30 -9.63 -13.49
N HIS A 107 -9.21 -8.90 -13.47
CA HIS A 107 -8.95 -7.83 -12.51
C HIS A 107 -8.56 -6.55 -13.24
N THR A 108 -8.79 -5.41 -12.59
CA THR A 108 -8.09 -4.19 -12.95
C THR A 108 -7.10 -3.80 -11.85
N LEU A 109 -6.05 -3.11 -12.23
CA LEU A 109 -5.02 -2.62 -11.33
C LEU A 109 -4.71 -1.15 -11.61
N THR A 110 -4.67 -0.36 -10.56
CA THR A 110 -4.25 1.05 -10.60
C THR A 110 -3.25 1.29 -9.49
N GLY A 111 -2.15 1.96 -9.81
CA GLY A 111 -1.19 2.44 -8.82
C GLY A 111 -1.55 3.86 -8.36
N VAL A 112 -1.47 4.08 -7.07
CA VAL A 112 -1.63 5.39 -6.45
C VAL A 112 -0.38 5.70 -5.65
N LEU A 113 0.25 6.85 -5.89
CA LEU A 113 1.38 7.35 -5.13
C LEU A 113 1.03 8.72 -4.56
N TYR A 114 1.18 8.85 -3.25
CA TYR A 114 1.12 10.13 -2.57
C TYR A 114 2.51 10.58 -2.17
N ASP A 115 2.93 11.72 -2.69
CA ASP A 115 4.17 12.39 -2.29
C ASP A 115 3.85 13.39 -1.18
N THR A 116 4.30 13.07 0.04
CA THR A 116 4.03 13.88 1.23
C THR A 116 4.78 15.21 1.23
N GLN A 117 5.87 15.32 0.46
CA GLN A 117 6.70 16.54 0.40
C GLN A 117 6.04 17.61 -0.47
N THR A 118 5.31 17.21 -1.50
CA THR A 118 4.62 18.12 -2.42
C THR A 118 3.11 18.13 -2.22
N ASP A 119 2.59 17.30 -1.29
CA ASP A 119 1.16 17.08 -1.06
C ASP A 119 0.42 16.73 -2.37
N THR A 120 1.03 15.88 -3.18
CA THR A 120 0.53 15.56 -4.53
C THR A 120 0.21 14.07 -4.66
N LEU A 121 -0.95 13.79 -5.26
CA LEU A 121 -1.39 12.43 -5.59
C LEU A 121 -1.17 12.15 -7.07
N TYR A 122 -0.42 11.10 -7.35
CA TYR A 122 -0.20 10.56 -8.69
C TYR A 122 -0.94 9.25 -8.85
N THR A 123 -1.46 9.00 -10.03
CA THR A 123 -2.15 7.74 -10.36
C THR A 123 -1.67 7.22 -11.71
N THR A 124 -1.54 5.91 -11.84
CA THR A 124 -1.35 5.30 -13.16
C THR A 124 -2.68 5.30 -13.92
N LYS A 125 -2.63 4.92 -15.19
CA LYS A 125 -3.83 4.47 -15.89
C LYS A 125 -4.39 3.22 -15.22
N ILE A 126 -5.63 2.89 -15.47
CA ILE A 126 -6.23 1.61 -15.11
C ILE A 126 -5.73 0.56 -16.10
N TYR A 127 -5.13 -0.50 -15.58
CA TYR A 127 -4.72 -1.66 -16.36
C TYR A 127 -5.81 -2.71 -16.27
N ASP A 128 -6.40 -3.04 -17.41
CA ASP A 128 -7.36 -4.15 -17.54
C ASP A 128 -6.59 -5.44 -17.82
N ILE A 129 -6.70 -6.42 -16.91
CA ILE A 129 -5.90 -7.65 -16.90
C ILE A 129 -6.82 -8.85 -17.04
N GLN A 130 -6.87 -9.39 -18.27
CA GLN A 130 -7.67 -10.57 -18.60
C GLN A 130 -7.11 -11.31 -19.84
N PRO A 131 -7.11 -12.67 -19.85
CA PRO A 131 -7.35 -13.52 -18.69
C PRO A 131 -6.14 -13.56 -17.75
N ILE A 132 -6.38 -13.67 -16.46
CA ILE A 132 -5.33 -13.94 -15.48
C ILE A 132 -5.03 -15.43 -15.53
N ILE A 133 -3.79 -15.77 -15.85
CA ILE A 133 -3.31 -17.15 -15.89
C ILE A 133 -2.65 -17.53 -14.57
N ASP A 134 -1.82 -16.64 -14.03
CA ASP A 134 -1.17 -16.80 -12.73
C ASP A 134 -1.10 -15.44 -12.00
N PRO A 135 -1.74 -15.31 -10.83
CA PRO A 135 -1.70 -14.08 -10.05
C PRO A 135 -0.47 -13.96 -9.13
N MET A 136 0.42 -14.96 -9.10
CA MET A 136 1.58 -14.95 -8.20
C MET A 136 2.60 -13.90 -8.62
N GLY A 137 3.14 -13.18 -7.64
CA GLY A 137 4.19 -12.17 -7.86
C GLY A 137 3.70 -10.84 -8.45
N VAL A 138 2.40 -10.64 -8.64
CA VAL A 138 1.85 -9.37 -9.17
C VAL A 138 2.17 -8.20 -8.25
N GLY A 139 2.08 -8.39 -6.93
CA GLY A 139 2.46 -7.39 -5.93
C GLY A 139 3.94 -7.02 -6.02
N ASP A 140 4.81 -8.03 -6.05
CA ASP A 140 6.27 -7.83 -6.14
C ASP A 140 6.66 -7.11 -7.45
N ALA A 141 6.03 -7.48 -8.57
CA ALA A 141 6.25 -6.82 -9.85
C ALA A 141 5.77 -5.35 -9.84
N PHE A 142 4.65 -5.07 -9.19
CA PHE A 142 4.14 -3.71 -9.04
C PHE A 142 5.11 -2.81 -8.23
N ILE A 143 5.71 -3.35 -7.17
CA ILE A 143 6.65 -2.62 -6.32
C ILE A 143 8.00 -2.41 -7.02
N ALA A 144 8.39 -3.34 -7.88
CA ALA A 144 9.67 -3.29 -8.60
C ALA A 144 9.66 -2.35 -9.81
N ALA A 145 8.50 -1.93 -10.29
CA ALA A 145 8.33 -1.07 -11.47
C ALA A 145 8.42 0.42 -11.12
#